data_cb1d531dd479777d4f2cb3701abca3b5
#
_entry.id   cb1d531dd479777d4f2cb3701abca3b5
#
_cell.length_a   1.000
_cell.length_b   1.000
_cell.length_c   1.000
_cell.angle_alpha   90.00
_cell.angle_beta   90.00
_cell.angle_gamma   90.00
#
_symmetry.space_group_name_H-M   'P 1'
#
loop_
_entity.id
_entity.type
_entity.pdbx_description
1 polymer ?
#
loop_
_entity_poly.entity_id
_entity_poly.type
_entity_poly.pdbx_seq_one_letter_code
_entity_poly.pdbx_strand_id
1 'polypeptide(L)'
;MAQFTNQAQLRYGNSVTNSNIAVGEILEVLSISKTAVKNTYHPGGTITYIISIVNSGTTPITGLTLTDDLGAYAFSTTSLTPLTYLDNTVKYYTNGTLQAAPAVTAGPPLVFSGLTVPANGNLTLVYETAVNQYAPLTNESFITNTVTASGDGITSITAKETVNAEALPLLGITKSISPVPVTENGSLTYTFLI
;
A
#
# COMPACT_ATOMS: atom_id res chain seq x y z
N MET A 1 14.29 -14.24 -13.38
CA MET A 1 14.37 -15.69 -13.05
C MET A 1 15.61 -15.91 -12.20
N ALA A 2 15.47 -16.48 -11.02
CA ALA A 2 16.58 -16.86 -10.18
C ALA A 2 17.10 -18.22 -10.65
N GLN A 3 18.44 -18.42 -10.62
CA GLN A 3 19.07 -19.69 -10.97
C GLN A 3 19.75 -20.29 -9.75
N PHE A 4 19.74 -21.58 -9.64
CA PHE A 4 20.53 -22.32 -8.66
C PHE A 4 21.40 -23.36 -9.35
N THR A 5 22.54 -23.68 -8.75
CA THR A 5 23.47 -24.68 -9.25
C THR A 5 23.67 -25.77 -8.22
N ASN A 6 23.84 -27.01 -8.70
CA ASN A 6 24.16 -28.17 -7.89
C ASN A 6 25.28 -28.97 -8.52
N GLN A 7 26.25 -29.40 -7.70
CA GLN A 7 27.36 -30.25 -8.12
C GLN A 7 27.59 -31.34 -7.07
N ALA A 8 27.69 -32.59 -7.52
CA ALA A 8 28.03 -33.69 -6.66
C ALA A 8 29.54 -33.95 -6.65
N GLN A 9 30.09 -34.43 -5.53
CA GLN A 9 31.46 -34.86 -5.39
C GLN A 9 31.51 -36.31 -4.95
N LEU A 10 32.28 -37.11 -5.68
CA LEU A 10 32.58 -38.50 -5.33
C LEU A 10 34.00 -38.59 -4.78
N ARG A 11 34.15 -39.29 -3.64
CA ARG A 11 35.45 -39.62 -3.03
C ARG A 11 35.60 -41.11 -2.90
N TYR A 12 36.74 -41.60 -3.35
CA TYR A 12 37.14 -43.00 -3.19
C TYR A 12 38.64 -43.07 -2.88
N GLY A 13 38.99 -43.52 -1.69
CA GLY A 13 40.37 -43.47 -1.20
C GLY A 13 40.87 -42.01 -1.19
N ASN A 14 42.01 -41.78 -1.84
CA ASN A 14 42.60 -40.44 -2.00
C ASN A 14 42.11 -39.70 -3.26
N SER A 15 41.27 -40.31 -4.05
CA SER A 15 40.76 -39.72 -5.30
C SER A 15 39.47 -38.98 -5.04
N VAL A 16 39.34 -37.80 -5.66
CA VAL A 16 38.14 -36.93 -5.62
C VAL A 16 37.80 -36.57 -7.07
N THR A 17 36.54 -36.74 -7.41
CA THR A 17 36.03 -36.28 -8.71
C THR A 17 34.70 -35.56 -8.51
N ASN A 18 34.46 -34.51 -9.30
CA ASN A 18 33.25 -33.74 -9.29
C ASN A 18 32.40 -34.08 -10.52
N SER A 19 31.07 -34.05 -10.33
CA SER A 19 30.15 -34.09 -11.48
C SER A 19 30.22 -32.79 -12.30
N ASN A 20 29.53 -32.75 -13.43
CA ASN A 20 29.15 -31.50 -14.06
C ASN A 20 28.29 -30.67 -13.11
N ILE A 21 28.24 -29.37 -13.32
CA ILE A 21 27.33 -28.47 -12.65
C ILE A 21 25.96 -28.60 -13.32
N ALA A 22 24.93 -28.96 -12.55
CA ALA A 22 23.53 -28.88 -12.98
C ALA A 22 22.99 -27.48 -12.62
N VAL A 23 22.33 -26.84 -13.57
CA VAL A 23 21.70 -25.52 -13.39
C VAL A 23 20.19 -25.69 -13.42
N GLY A 24 19.52 -25.21 -12.40
CA GLY A 24 18.06 -25.12 -12.34
C GLY A 24 17.62 -23.66 -12.37
N GLU A 25 16.42 -23.41 -12.87
CA GLU A 25 15.78 -22.09 -12.91
C GLU A 25 14.55 -22.09 -12.01
N ILE A 26 14.36 -21.00 -11.26
CA ILE A 26 13.15 -20.76 -10.48
C ILE A 26 12.26 -19.85 -11.31
N LEU A 27 11.10 -20.35 -11.70
CA LEU A 27 10.08 -19.58 -12.40
C LEU A 27 9.26 -18.77 -11.35
N GLU A 28 9.28 -17.46 -11.47
CA GLU A 28 8.41 -16.58 -10.68
C GLU A 28 7.00 -16.63 -11.29
N VAL A 29 6.05 -17.13 -10.51
CA VAL A 29 4.68 -17.38 -10.97
C VAL A 29 3.67 -16.38 -10.38
N LEU A 30 4.10 -15.56 -9.40
CA LEU A 30 3.25 -14.54 -8.79
C LEU A 30 3.52 -13.17 -9.38
N SER A 31 2.44 -12.44 -9.61
CA SER A 31 2.45 -11.01 -9.83
C SER A 31 1.48 -10.32 -8.89
N ILE A 32 1.80 -9.09 -8.48
CA ILE A 32 0.99 -8.28 -7.56
C ILE A 32 0.76 -6.88 -8.14
N SER A 33 -0.44 -6.36 -7.93
CA SER A 33 -0.77 -4.96 -8.16
C SER A 33 -1.53 -4.39 -6.97
N LYS A 34 -1.40 -3.09 -6.76
CA LYS A 34 -2.13 -2.32 -5.76
C LYS A 34 -2.69 -1.08 -6.42
N THR A 35 -3.96 -0.76 -6.17
CA THR A 35 -4.62 0.42 -6.70
C THR A 35 -5.51 1.04 -5.64
N ALA A 36 -5.76 2.34 -5.73
CA ALA A 36 -6.76 3.05 -4.94
C ALA A 36 -7.99 3.33 -5.80
N VAL A 37 -9.19 3.28 -5.21
CA VAL A 37 -10.45 3.61 -5.90
C VAL A 37 -10.50 5.09 -6.27
N LYS A 38 -9.89 5.95 -5.45
CA LYS A 38 -9.67 7.37 -5.71
C LYS A 38 -8.18 7.67 -5.69
N ASN A 39 -7.73 8.52 -6.58
CA ASN A 39 -6.33 8.95 -6.67
C ASN A 39 -6.02 10.22 -5.86
N THR A 40 -7.01 10.73 -5.10
CA THR A 40 -6.86 11.88 -4.21
C THR A 40 -7.34 11.58 -2.80
N TYR A 41 -6.82 12.32 -1.82
CA TYR A 41 -7.23 12.27 -0.42
C TYR A 41 -7.38 13.69 0.17
N HIS A 42 -8.21 13.79 1.22
CA HIS A 42 -8.37 14.98 2.05
C HIS A 42 -8.27 14.62 3.55
N PRO A 43 -8.07 15.60 4.44
CA PRO A 43 -8.04 15.35 5.88
C PRO A 43 -9.30 14.62 6.38
N GLY A 44 -9.09 13.53 7.13
CA GLY A 44 -10.20 12.74 7.70
C GLY A 44 -11.00 11.96 6.67
N GLY A 45 -10.58 11.94 5.40
CA GLY A 45 -11.19 11.13 4.35
C GLY A 45 -10.87 9.64 4.47
N THR A 46 -11.49 8.83 3.63
CA THR A 46 -11.22 7.40 3.51
C THR A 46 -10.65 7.08 2.14
N ILE A 47 -9.76 6.08 2.08
CA ILE A 47 -9.19 5.53 0.85
C ILE A 47 -9.46 4.04 0.84
N THR A 48 -10.10 3.57 -0.24
CA THR A 48 -10.29 2.14 -0.50
C THR A 48 -9.16 1.65 -1.40
N TYR A 49 -8.41 0.66 -0.93
CA TYR A 49 -7.37 -0.01 -1.68
C TYR A 49 -7.83 -1.37 -2.19
N ILE A 50 -7.33 -1.72 -3.37
CA ILE A 50 -7.52 -3.02 -4.00
C ILE A 50 -6.13 -3.61 -4.26
N ILE A 51 -5.87 -4.80 -3.71
CA ILE A 51 -4.68 -5.59 -4.02
C ILE A 51 -5.13 -6.78 -4.86
N SER A 52 -4.47 -6.99 -6.00
CA SER A 52 -4.69 -8.15 -6.85
C SER A 52 -3.40 -8.95 -6.98
N ILE A 53 -3.48 -10.26 -6.76
CA ILE A 53 -2.36 -11.19 -6.94
C ILE A 53 -2.80 -12.26 -7.92
N VAL A 54 -1.97 -12.49 -8.94
CA VAL A 54 -2.20 -13.53 -9.95
C VAL A 54 -1.12 -14.59 -9.81
N ASN A 55 -1.54 -15.85 -9.78
CA ASN A 55 -0.69 -17.03 -9.79
C ASN A 55 -0.82 -17.70 -11.18
N SER A 56 0.23 -17.59 -11.99
CA SER A 56 0.33 -18.27 -13.30
C SER A 56 0.86 -19.71 -13.20
N GLY A 57 1.20 -20.14 -11.98
CA GLY A 57 1.68 -21.50 -11.72
C GLY A 57 0.54 -22.52 -11.63
N THR A 58 0.90 -23.79 -11.80
CA THR A 58 -0.04 -24.93 -11.79
C THR A 58 -0.36 -25.45 -10.38
N THR A 59 0.28 -24.91 -9.34
CA THR A 59 0.04 -25.26 -7.93
C THR A 59 -0.49 -24.06 -7.17
N PRO A 60 -1.47 -24.25 -6.26
CA PRO A 60 -1.93 -23.15 -5.41
C PRO A 60 -0.84 -22.73 -4.44
N ILE A 61 -0.80 -21.44 -4.11
CA ILE A 61 0.09 -20.88 -3.09
C ILE A 61 -0.76 -20.61 -1.85
N THR A 62 -0.40 -21.25 -0.74
CA THR A 62 -1.12 -21.18 0.54
C THR A 62 -0.27 -20.52 1.61
N GLY A 63 -0.91 -20.01 2.68
CA GLY A 63 -0.19 -19.37 3.79
C GLY A 63 0.45 -18.03 3.43
N LEU A 64 0.02 -17.40 2.34
CA LEU A 64 0.53 -16.10 1.92
C LEU A 64 0.17 -15.03 2.94
N THR A 65 1.13 -14.14 3.20
CA THR A 65 0.99 -12.98 4.08
C THR A 65 1.21 -11.71 3.27
N LEU A 66 0.31 -10.74 3.44
CA LEU A 66 0.45 -9.39 2.90
C LEU A 66 0.77 -8.44 4.05
N THR A 67 1.87 -7.72 3.90
CA THR A 67 2.29 -6.67 4.84
C THR A 67 2.21 -5.32 4.14
N ASP A 68 1.40 -4.42 4.67
CA ASP A 68 1.10 -3.10 4.12
C ASP A 68 1.67 -2.04 5.05
N ASP A 69 2.47 -1.10 4.51
CA ASP A 69 3.15 -0.08 5.30
C ASP A 69 2.25 1.10 5.73
N LEU A 70 0.97 1.12 5.24
CA LEU A 70 0.01 2.20 5.48
C LEU A 70 0.55 3.58 5.08
N GLY A 71 1.41 3.62 4.06
CA GLY A 71 2.01 4.84 3.56
C GLY A 71 3.08 5.43 4.48
N ALA A 72 3.70 4.62 5.31
CA ALA A 72 4.72 5.07 6.26
C ALA A 72 5.87 5.80 5.56
N TYR A 73 6.28 6.94 6.10
CA TYR A 73 7.36 7.77 5.58
C TYR A 73 8.29 8.26 6.68
N ALA A 74 9.54 8.53 6.32
CA ALA A 74 10.55 9.06 7.24
C ALA A 74 10.25 10.54 7.57
N PHE A 75 10.24 10.88 8.85
CA PHE A 75 10.11 12.24 9.35
C PHE A 75 11.17 12.49 10.43
N SER A 76 12.21 13.24 10.08
CA SER A 76 13.38 13.42 10.96
C SER A 76 13.98 12.06 11.40
N THR A 77 13.97 11.75 12.69
CA THR A 77 14.48 10.51 13.27
C THR A 77 13.40 9.45 13.49
N THR A 78 12.15 9.72 13.11
CA THR A 78 11.01 8.82 13.32
C THR A 78 10.34 8.46 11.99
N SER A 79 9.46 7.47 12.01
CA SER A 79 8.55 7.16 10.89
C SER A 79 7.14 7.57 11.28
N LEU A 80 6.43 8.27 10.38
CA LEU A 80 5.03 8.61 10.54
C LEU A 80 4.19 7.76 9.58
N THR A 81 3.00 7.36 10.03
CA THR A 81 2.07 6.54 9.26
C THR A 81 0.80 7.35 9.02
N PRO A 82 0.55 7.82 7.79
CA PRO A 82 -0.55 8.72 7.46
C PRO A 82 -1.92 8.05 7.35
N LEU A 83 -1.94 6.71 7.26
CA LEU A 83 -3.16 5.92 7.10
C LEU A 83 -3.40 5.05 8.33
N THR A 84 -4.67 4.85 8.66
CA THR A 84 -5.12 3.94 9.72
C THR A 84 -6.12 2.97 9.11
N TYR A 85 -5.91 1.66 9.28
CA TYR A 85 -6.85 0.64 8.82
C TYR A 85 -8.21 0.80 9.49
N LEU A 86 -9.30 0.68 8.71
CA LEU A 86 -10.66 0.64 9.22
C LEU A 86 -11.07 -0.82 9.46
N ASP A 87 -11.30 -1.15 10.72
CA ASP A 87 -11.62 -2.53 11.15
C ASP A 87 -12.84 -3.09 10.42
N ASN A 88 -12.79 -4.40 10.12
CA ASN A 88 -13.87 -5.16 9.48
C ASN A 88 -14.21 -4.74 8.04
N THR A 89 -13.40 -3.89 7.40
CA THR A 89 -13.63 -3.47 6.00
C THR A 89 -13.07 -4.45 4.99
N VAL A 90 -12.14 -5.33 5.39
CA VAL A 90 -11.48 -6.25 4.47
C VAL A 90 -12.46 -7.22 3.82
N LYS A 91 -12.38 -7.32 2.47
CA LYS A 91 -13.04 -8.34 1.66
C LYS A 91 -11.99 -9.11 0.86
N TYR A 92 -12.10 -10.42 0.90
CA TYR A 92 -11.16 -11.34 0.29
C TYR A 92 -11.85 -12.23 -0.73
N TYR A 93 -11.34 -12.25 -1.95
CA TYR A 93 -11.90 -13.03 -3.06
C TYR A 93 -10.82 -13.93 -3.66
N THR A 94 -11.21 -15.13 -4.08
CA THR A 94 -10.41 -16.02 -4.93
C THR A 94 -11.21 -16.33 -6.19
N ASN A 95 -10.62 -16.09 -7.37
CA ASN A 95 -11.28 -16.27 -8.67
C ASN A 95 -12.69 -15.62 -8.72
N GLY A 96 -12.80 -14.41 -8.12
CA GLY A 96 -14.07 -13.66 -8.07
C GLY A 96 -15.08 -14.14 -7.02
N THR A 97 -14.81 -15.22 -6.29
CA THR A 97 -15.70 -15.73 -5.23
C THR A 97 -15.26 -15.19 -3.87
N LEU A 98 -16.20 -14.56 -3.14
CA LEU A 98 -15.96 -14.04 -1.78
C LEU A 98 -15.62 -15.20 -0.83
N GLN A 99 -14.57 -15.03 -0.07
CA GLN A 99 -14.09 -15.95 0.94
C GLN A 99 -14.34 -15.39 2.36
N ALA A 100 -14.12 -16.23 3.38
CA ALA A 100 -14.06 -15.76 4.75
C ALA A 100 -12.94 -14.71 4.90
N ALA A 101 -13.16 -13.70 5.76
CA ALA A 101 -12.15 -12.68 6.00
C ALA A 101 -10.85 -13.32 6.52
N PRO A 102 -9.68 -12.85 6.05
CA PRO A 102 -8.40 -13.35 6.54
C PRO A 102 -8.15 -12.89 7.97
N ALA A 103 -7.15 -13.47 8.64
CA ALA A 103 -6.66 -12.92 9.90
C ALA A 103 -5.98 -11.58 9.65
N VAL A 104 -6.32 -10.57 10.47
CA VAL A 104 -5.85 -9.18 10.32
C VAL A 104 -5.12 -8.75 11.59
N THR A 105 -3.93 -8.15 11.42
CA THR A 105 -3.26 -7.36 12.45
C THR A 105 -3.25 -5.90 11.96
N ALA A 106 -3.99 -5.04 12.66
CA ALA A 106 -4.30 -3.68 12.17
C ALA A 106 -3.09 -2.75 12.03
N GLY A 107 -1.98 -3.03 12.72
CA GLY A 107 -0.70 -2.37 12.53
C GLY A 107 -0.53 -0.95 13.07
N PRO A 108 0.49 -0.16 12.70
CA PRO A 108 1.44 -0.34 11.58
C PRO A 108 2.56 -1.35 11.85
N PRO A 109 2.98 -2.19 10.87
CA PRO A 109 2.32 -2.35 9.55
C PRO A 109 1.00 -3.12 9.66
N LEU A 110 0.10 -2.93 8.70
CA LEU A 110 -1.12 -3.73 8.56
C LEU A 110 -0.77 -5.08 7.92
N VAL A 111 -1.22 -6.17 8.53
CA VAL A 111 -0.89 -7.53 8.07
C VAL A 111 -2.16 -8.34 7.84
N PHE A 112 -2.26 -8.95 6.67
CA PHE A 112 -3.28 -9.94 6.32
C PHE A 112 -2.58 -11.30 6.15
N SER A 113 -3.02 -12.33 6.87
CA SER A 113 -2.37 -13.65 6.87
C SER A 113 -3.31 -14.80 6.57
N GLY A 114 -2.73 -15.95 6.19
CA GLY A 114 -3.47 -17.15 5.85
C GLY A 114 -4.15 -17.13 4.49
N LEU A 115 -3.65 -16.28 3.57
CA LEU A 115 -4.22 -16.11 2.25
C LEU A 115 -3.83 -17.27 1.32
N THR A 116 -4.68 -17.54 0.33
CA THR A 116 -4.45 -18.57 -0.69
C THR A 116 -4.68 -17.97 -2.08
N VAL A 117 -3.74 -18.19 -2.99
CA VAL A 117 -3.89 -17.87 -4.41
C VAL A 117 -4.02 -19.18 -5.19
N PRO A 118 -5.18 -19.47 -5.81
CA PRO A 118 -5.39 -20.70 -6.56
C PRO A 118 -4.39 -20.89 -7.70
N ALA A 119 -4.16 -22.14 -8.11
CA ALA A 119 -3.40 -22.44 -9.33
C ALA A 119 -4.08 -21.82 -10.54
N ASN A 120 -3.29 -21.23 -11.47
CA ASN A 120 -3.79 -20.51 -12.64
C ASN A 120 -4.96 -19.57 -12.29
N GLY A 121 -4.88 -18.89 -11.15
CA GLY A 121 -5.96 -18.11 -10.58
C GLY A 121 -5.50 -16.81 -9.95
N ASN A 122 -6.43 -16.15 -9.28
CA ASN A 122 -6.17 -14.86 -8.64
C ASN A 122 -6.76 -14.78 -7.23
N LEU A 123 -6.17 -13.86 -6.47
CA LEU A 123 -6.67 -13.33 -5.21
C LEU A 123 -6.94 -11.84 -5.40
N THR A 124 -8.06 -11.35 -4.90
CA THR A 124 -8.34 -9.92 -4.77
C THR A 124 -8.70 -9.61 -3.32
N LEU A 125 -8.03 -8.61 -2.76
CA LEU A 125 -8.28 -8.13 -1.41
C LEU A 125 -8.62 -6.64 -1.48
N VAL A 126 -9.76 -6.27 -0.87
CA VAL A 126 -10.24 -4.88 -0.80
C VAL A 126 -10.32 -4.50 0.66
N TYR A 127 -9.83 -3.32 1.03
CA TYR A 127 -9.89 -2.81 2.40
C TYR A 127 -9.91 -1.28 2.39
N GLU A 128 -10.32 -0.70 3.52
CA GLU A 128 -10.42 0.75 3.69
C GLU A 128 -9.45 1.26 4.76
N THR A 129 -8.96 2.46 4.53
CA THR A 129 -8.12 3.21 5.47
C THR A 129 -8.67 4.60 5.67
N ALA A 130 -8.52 5.14 6.88
CA ALA A 130 -8.77 6.55 7.19
C ALA A 130 -7.48 7.35 7.05
N VAL A 131 -7.58 8.55 6.49
CA VAL A 131 -6.50 9.54 6.43
C VAL A 131 -6.41 10.22 7.79
N ASN A 132 -5.27 10.07 8.49
CA ASN A 132 -5.08 10.60 9.84
C ASN A 132 -4.25 11.90 9.85
N GLN A 133 -3.96 12.43 11.03
CA GLN A 133 -3.26 13.71 11.23
C GLN A 133 -1.82 13.76 10.70
N TYR A 134 -1.23 12.63 10.38
CA TYR A 134 0.13 12.54 9.83
C TYR A 134 0.16 12.59 8.30
N ALA A 135 -1.00 12.70 7.65
CA ALA A 135 -1.04 12.83 6.20
C ALA A 135 -0.51 14.20 5.75
N PRO A 136 0.40 14.26 4.77
CA PRO A 136 0.86 15.52 4.20
C PRO A 136 -0.29 16.22 3.47
N LEU A 137 -0.49 17.52 3.69
CA LEU A 137 -1.65 18.27 3.17
C LEU A 137 -1.27 19.49 2.32
N THR A 138 0.01 19.71 2.07
CA THR A 138 0.42 20.81 1.16
C THR A 138 0.10 20.45 -0.29
N ASN A 139 -0.04 21.46 -1.15
CA ASN A 139 -0.17 21.24 -2.58
C ASN A 139 0.97 20.34 -3.08
N GLU A 140 0.61 19.39 -3.98
CA GLU A 140 1.54 18.40 -4.55
C GLU A 140 2.04 17.34 -3.55
N SER A 141 1.54 17.32 -2.33
CA SER A 141 1.81 16.21 -1.40
C SER A 141 1.12 14.93 -1.84
N PHE A 142 1.72 13.80 -1.46
CA PHE A 142 1.19 12.48 -1.78
C PHE A 142 1.45 11.48 -0.67
N ILE A 143 0.70 10.40 -0.69
CA ILE A 143 0.91 9.20 0.14
C ILE A 143 1.22 8.06 -0.82
N THR A 144 2.38 7.42 -0.66
CA THR A 144 2.71 6.18 -1.36
C THR A 144 2.56 5.02 -0.38
N ASN A 145 1.60 4.16 -0.63
CA ASN A 145 1.30 3.01 0.21
C ASN A 145 1.79 1.73 -0.47
N THR A 146 2.68 0.97 0.21
CA THR A 146 3.37 -0.20 -0.32
C THR A 146 2.87 -1.46 0.37
N VAL A 147 2.59 -2.49 -0.41
CA VAL A 147 2.28 -3.83 0.07
C VAL A 147 3.35 -4.82 -0.37
N THR A 148 3.75 -5.71 0.53
CA THR A 148 4.67 -6.82 0.27
C THR A 148 3.93 -8.13 0.50
N ALA A 149 3.95 -9.00 -0.49
CA ALA A 149 3.48 -10.38 -0.36
C ALA A 149 4.66 -11.31 -0.08
N SER A 150 4.54 -12.13 0.95
CA SER A 150 5.56 -13.09 1.37
C SER A 150 4.93 -14.41 1.81
N GLY A 151 5.70 -15.49 1.76
CA GLY A 151 5.26 -16.84 2.16
C GLY A 151 6.37 -17.85 1.96
N ASP A 152 6.16 -19.05 2.46
CA ASP A 152 7.14 -20.14 2.35
C ASP A 152 7.31 -20.57 0.89
N GLY A 153 8.57 -20.65 0.46
CA GLY A 153 8.92 -21.14 -0.87
C GLY A 153 8.68 -20.17 -2.03
N ILE A 154 8.34 -18.90 -1.74
CA ILE A 154 8.17 -17.86 -2.74
C ILE A 154 9.15 -16.70 -2.53
N THR A 155 9.58 -16.09 -3.62
CA THR A 155 10.26 -14.79 -3.55
C THR A 155 9.25 -13.70 -3.22
N SER A 156 9.56 -12.86 -2.22
CA SER A 156 8.68 -11.73 -1.86
C SER A 156 8.53 -10.77 -3.03
N ILE A 157 7.28 -10.37 -3.28
CA ILE A 157 6.91 -9.42 -4.33
C ILE A 157 6.22 -8.20 -3.74
N THR A 158 6.38 -7.03 -4.35
CA THR A 158 5.83 -5.78 -3.85
C THR A 158 5.02 -5.05 -4.90
N ALA A 159 4.03 -4.29 -4.44
CA ALA A 159 3.32 -3.30 -5.24
C ALA A 159 3.08 -2.03 -4.42
N LYS A 160 2.97 -0.90 -5.08
CA LYS A 160 2.72 0.40 -4.45
C LYS A 160 1.66 1.17 -5.22
N GLU A 161 0.94 1.99 -4.48
CA GLU A 161 -0.03 2.94 -5.03
C GLU A 161 0.22 4.32 -4.43
N THR A 162 0.10 5.35 -5.25
CA THR A 162 0.28 6.74 -4.84
C THR A 162 -1.02 7.51 -5.01
N VAL A 163 -1.48 8.16 -3.95
CA VAL A 163 -2.63 9.05 -3.92
C VAL A 163 -2.16 10.46 -3.58
N ASN A 164 -2.73 11.49 -4.22
CA ASN A 164 -2.31 12.87 -4.08
C ASN A 164 -3.23 13.63 -3.10
N ALA A 165 -2.70 14.62 -2.41
CA ALA A 165 -3.54 15.53 -1.63
C ALA A 165 -4.47 16.30 -2.57
N GLU A 166 -5.74 16.46 -2.18
CA GLU A 166 -6.67 17.34 -2.90
C GLU A 166 -6.19 18.78 -2.79
N ALA A 167 -6.24 19.50 -3.92
CA ALA A 167 -5.96 20.93 -3.91
C ALA A 167 -7.02 21.63 -3.05
N LEU A 168 -6.60 22.19 -1.92
CA LEU A 168 -7.49 23.01 -1.11
C LEU A 168 -7.71 24.35 -1.84
N PRO A 169 -8.96 24.84 -1.90
CA PRO A 169 -9.20 26.17 -2.46
C PRO A 169 -8.42 27.20 -1.65
N LEU A 170 -7.79 28.14 -2.35
CA LEU A 170 -7.13 29.27 -1.71
C LEU A 170 -8.22 30.10 -1.01
N LEU A 171 -8.19 30.10 0.33
CA LEU A 171 -9.04 30.97 1.12
C LEU A 171 -8.46 32.38 1.03
N GLY A 172 -9.24 33.30 0.49
CA GLY A 172 -8.92 34.73 0.45
C GLY A 172 -9.86 35.50 1.38
N ILE A 173 -9.33 36.46 2.11
CA ILE A 173 -10.15 37.40 2.87
C ILE A 173 -9.77 38.82 2.44
N THR A 174 -10.78 39.62 2.09
CA THR A 174 -10.62 41.05 1.89
C THR A 174 -11.44 41.82 2.90
N LYS A 175 -10.90 42.95 3.37
CA LYS A 175 -11.59 43.86 4.31
C LYS A 175 -11.69 45.22 3.67
N SER A 176 -12.89 45.76 3.69
CA SER A 176 -13.14 47.14 3.29
C SER A 176 -13.80 47.92 4.41
N ILE A 177 -13.71 49.24 4.34
CA ILE A 177 -14.27 50.18 5.30
C ILE A 177 -15.05 51.24 4.55
N SER A 178 -16.22 51.64 5.09
CA SER A 178 -17.04 52.72 4.54
C SER A 178 -17.84 53.38 5.68
N PRO A 179 -18.03 54.73 5.60
CA PRO A 179 -17.45 55.67 4.65
C PRO A 179 -15.99 55.99 4.96
N VAL A 180 -15.29 56.50 3.95
CA VAL A 180 -13.91 57.05 4.07
C VAL A 180 -13.88 58.36 3.34
N PRO A 181 -13.65 59.51 4.02
CA PRO A 181 -13.45 59.71 5.45
C PRO A 181 -14.73 59.50 6.26
N VAL A 182 -14.59 59.27 7.54
CA VAL A 182 -15.68 59.27 8.52
C VAL A 182 -15.74 60.60 9.22
N THR A 183 -16.95 61.08 9.53
CA THR A 183 -17.13 62.30 10.33
C THR A 183 -16.90 62.02 11.81
N GLU A 184 -16.54 63.03 12.59
CA GLU A 184 -16.40 62.93 14.03
C GLU A 184 -17.75 62.42 14.67
N ASN A 185 -17.67 61.41 15.54
CA ASN A 185 -18.83 60.65 16.08
C ASN A 185 -19.66 59.91 15.01
N GLY A 186 -19.15 59.74 13.80
CA GLY A 186 -19.80 58.94 12.73
C GLY A 186 -19.65 57.44 12.90
N SER A 187 -20.49 56.67 12.21
CA SER A 187 -20.44 55.20 12.17
C SER A 187 -19.59 54.69 11.02
N LEU A 188 -18.87 53.62 11.27
CA LEU A 188 -18.07 52.89 10.26
C LEU A 188 -18.65 51.50 10.05
N THR A 189 -18.71 51.08 8.81
CA THR A 189 -19.03 49.68 8.43
C THR A 189 -17.79 49.01 7.88
N TYR A 190 -17.44 47.86 8.45
CA TYR A 190 -16.43 46.95 7.93
C TYR A 190 -17.13 45.85 7.17
N THR A 191 -16.71 45.61 5.94
CA THR A 191 -17.17 44.48 5.12
C THR A 191 -16.02 43.51 4.95
N PHE A 192 -16.28 42.23 5.27
CA PHE A 192 -15.34 41.12 4.99
C PHE A 192 -15.93 40.29 3.87
N LEU A 193 -15.13 40.05 2.85
CA LEU A 193 -15.42 39.10 1.78
C LEU A 193 -14.46 37.92 1.93
N ILE A 194 -15.02 36.74 2.00
CA ILE A 194 -14.33 35.46 2.17
C ILE A 194 -14.53 34.64 0.92
#